data_225e3ea13fcaff429a3f3bf0dcc4a6a6
#
_entry.id   225e3ea13fcaff429a3f3bf0dcc4a6a6
#
_cell.length_a   1.000
_cell.length_b   1.000
_cell.length_c   1.000
_cell.angle_alpha   90.00
_cell.angle_beta   90.00
_cell.angle_gamma   90.00
#
_symmetry.space_group_name_H-M   'P 1'
#
loop_
_entity.id
_entity.type
_entity.pdbx_description
1 polymer ?
#
loop_
_entity_poly.entity_id
_entity_poly.type
_entity_poly.pdbx_seq_one_letter_code
_entity_poly.pdbx_strand_id
1 'polypeptide(L)'
;MKIRLVVSGQVATATLYDNATARDFASLLPLSLSMSDYDTIERVSDLPRKLSTQGAPEGMAPVAGELTHYAPWGNLALFIKPRSYSRSL
;
A
#
# COMPACT_ATOMS: atom_id res chain seq x y z
N MET A 1 -12.86 7.18 -0.93
CA MET A 1 -12.66 7.14 0.55
C MET A 1 -11.30 7.71 0.89
N LYS A 2 -11.24 8.56 1.89
CA LYS A 2 -9.97 9.15 2.35
C LYS A 2 -9.60 8.58 3.71
N ILE A 3 -8.29 8.38 3.91
CA ILE A 3 -7.74 7.94 5.19
C ILE A 3 -6.72 8.95 5.67
N ARG A 4 -6.49 8.98 6.97
CA ARG A 4 -5.49 9.82 7.61
C ARG A 4 -4.26 9.00 7.94
N LEU A 5 -3.10 9.51 7.57
CA LEU A 5 -1.80 8.93 7.88
C LEU A 5 -1.09 9.81 8.90
N VAL A 6 -0.51 9.20 9.92
CA VAL A 6 0.32 9.91 10.90
C VAL A 6 1.71 9.28 10.84
N VAL A 7 2.70 10.07 10.41
CA VAL A 7 4.09 9.62 10.26
C VAL A 7 4.98 10.63 10.95
N SER A 8 5.74 10.18 11.95
CA SER A 8 6.65 11.05 12.70
C SER A 8 5.97 12.33 13.22
N GLY A 9 4.73 12.20 13.70
CA GLY A 9 3.96 13.33 14.22
C GLY A 9 3.33 14.23 13.17
N GLN A 10 3.55 13.97 11.90
CA GLN A 10 2.94 14.71 10.80
C GLN A 10 1.73 13.99 10.25
N VAL A 11 0.70 14.75 9.87
CA VAL A 11 -0.55 14.20 9.35
C VAL A 11 -0.63 14.44 7.85
N ALA A 12 -0.94 13.38 7.12
CA ALA A 12 -1.21 13.43 5.69
C ALA A 12 -2.53 12.73 5.39
N THR A 13 -3.07 12.98 4.21
CA THR A 13 -4.30 12.32 3.73
C THR A 13 -3.98 11.49 2.51
N ALA A 14 -4.50 10.26 2.46
CA ALA A 14 -4.44 9.41 1.29
C ALA A 14 -5.85 9.12 0.78
N THR A 15 -6.00 9.04 -0.54
CA THR A 15 -7.26 8.65 -1.17
C THR A 15 -7.17 7.20 -1.59
N LEU A 16 -8.12 6.39 -1.14
CA LEU A 16 -8.20 4.98 -1.55
C LEU A 16 -9.00 4.84 -2.83
N TYR A 17 -8.57 3.96 -3.72
CA TYR A 17 -9.36 3.57 -4.87
C TYR A 17 -10.62 2.85 -4.42
N ASP A 18 -11.66 2.89 -5.27
CA ASP A 18 -12.90 2.17 -5.00
C ASP A 18 -12.81 0.76 -5.61
N ASN A 19 -12.15 -0.13 -4.87
CA ASN A 19 -12.03 -1.54 -5.27
C ASN A 19 -12.00 -2.44 -4.02
N ALA A 20 -12.08 -3.75 -4.24
CA ALA A 20 -12.14 -4.71 -3.14
C ALA A 20 -10.88 -4.69 -2.28
N THR A 21 -9.71 -4.54 -2.88
CA THR A 21 -8.44 -4.49 -2.14
C THR A 21 -8.39 -3.27 -1.22
N ALA A 22 -8.77 -2.10 -1.73
CA ALA A 22 -8.77 -0.87 -0.93
C ALA A 22 -9.82 -0.94 0.20
N ARG A 23 -11.01 -1.47 -0.07
CA ARG A 23 -12.03 -1.65 0.96
C ARG A 23 -11.57 -2.64 2.02
N ASP A 24 -10.90 -3.71 1.64
CA ASP A 24 -10.36 -4.68 2.58
C ASP A 24 -9.28 -4.06 3.46
N PHE A 25 -8.39 -3.25 2.88
CA PHE A 25 -7.41 -2.49 3.65
C PHE A 25 -8.08 -1.55 4.64
N ALA A 26 -9.10 -0.82 4.21
CA ALA A 26 -9.84 0.10 5.09
C ALA A 26 -10.46 -0.63 6.29
N SER A 27 -10.86 -1.88 6.11
CA SER A 27 -11.44 -2.68 7.20
C SER A 27 -10.44 -3.01 8.32
N LEU A 28 -9.15 -2.88 8.06
CA LEU A 28 -8.09 -3.10 9.05
C LEU A 28 -7.81 -1.86 9.91
N LEU A 29 -8.33 -0.71 9.53
CA LEU A 29 -8.04 0.55 10.23
C LEU A 29 -8.83 0.67 11.54
N PRO A 30 -8.29 1.29 12.59
CA PRO A 30 -6.97 1.90 12.64
C PRO A 30 -5.85 0.87 12.70
N LEU A 31 -4.70 1.20 12.13
CA LEU A 31 -3.59 0.27 11.98
C LEU A 31 -2.28 1.01 12.21
N SER A 32 -1.38 0.41 13.00
CA SER A 32 -0.02 0.93 13.21
C SER A 32 0.97 -0.03 12.59
N LEU A 33 1.86 0.50 11.77
CA LEU A 33 2.87 -0.29 11.06
C LEU A 33 4.24 0.34 11.22
N SER A 34 5.27 -0.50 11.28
CA SER A 34 6.66 -0.07 11.17
C SER A 34 7.11 -0.33 9.73
N MET A 35 7.50 0.75 9.06
CA MET A 35 7.94 0.67 7.67
C MET A 35 9.45 0.52 7.61
N SER A 36 9.94 -0.30 6.69
CA SER A 36 11.37 -0.43 6.42
C SER A 36 11.65 -0.16 4.95
N ASP A 37 12.88 0.31 4.66
CA ASP A 37 13.28 0.57 3.30
C ASP A 37 13.46 -0.73 2.54
N TYR A 38 13.02 -0.72 1.28
CA TYR A 38 13.25 -1.80 0.34
C TYR A 38 13.78 -1.20 -0.95
N ASP A 39 15.01 -1.58 -1.31
CA ASP A 39 15.65 -1.18 -2.56
C ASP A 39 15.63 0.33 -2.83
N THR A 40 15.71 1.17 -1.84
CA THR A 40 15.77 2.64 -1.92
C THR A 40 14.61 3.32 -2.65
N ILE A 41 13.67 2.57 -3.23
CA ILE A 41 12.55 3.12 -3.99
C ILE A 41 11.20 2.93 -3.31
N GLU A 42 11.12 2.07 -2.30
CA GLU A 42 9.87 1.83 -1.59
C GLU A 42 10.12 1.58 -0.10
N ARG A 43 9.09 1.81 0.69
CA ARG A 43 9.03 1.44 2.10
C ARG A 43 7.93 0.42 2.28
N VAL A 44 8.22 -0.65 3.00
CA VAL A 44 7.33 -1.80 3.13
C VAL A 44 7.05 -2.13 4.58
N SER A 45 5.90 -2.73 4.81
CA SER A 45 5.53 -3.31 6.10
C SER A 45 4.58 -4.47 5.87
N ASP A 46 4.73 -5.53 6.65
CA ASP A 46 3.77 -6.64 6.61
C ASP A 46 2.45 -6.19 7.20
N LEU A 47 1.36 -6.63 6.56
CA LEU A 47 0.02 -6.44 7.07
C LEU A 47 -0.36 -7.62 7.98
N PRO A 48 -1.37 -7.45 8.87
CA PRO A 48 -1.83 -8.55 9.71
C PRO A 48 -2.32 -9.76 8.92
N ARG A 49 -2.79 -9.53 7.69
CA ARG A 49 -3.20 -10.58 6.76
C ARG A 49 -3.09 -10.09 5.33
N LYS A 50 -3.13 -11.01 4.38
CA LYS A 50 -3.19 -10.64 2.97
C LYS A 50 -4.54 -10.01 2.64
N LEU A 51 -4.53 -9.00 1.78
CA LEU A 51 -5.75 -8.34 1.33
C LEU A 51 -6.41 -9.12 0.20
N SER A 52 -7.71 -8.91 0.03
CA SER A 52 -8.43 -9.42 -1.13
C SER A 52 -7.82 -8.85 -2.41
N THR A 53 -7.64 -9.71 -3.40
CA THR A 53 -7.19 -9.32 -4.74
C THR A 53 -8.30 -9.46 -5.77
N GLN A 54 -9.53 -9.65 -5.33
CA GLN A 54 -10.68 -9.82 -6.22
C GLN A 54 -10.84 -8.60 -7.12
N GLY A 55 -10.82 -8.82 -8.43
CA GLY A 55 -10.94 -7.75 -9.41
C GLY A 55 -9.71 -6.87 -9.54
N ALA A 56 -8.62 -7.17 -8.82
CA ALA A 56 -7.39 -6.41 -8.92
C ALA A 56 -6.67 -6.70 -10.24
N PRO A 57 -5.98 -5.72 -10.84
CA PRO A 57 -5.15 -5.97 -12.01
C PRO A 57 -3.98 -6.91 -11.65
N GLU A 58 -3.39 -7.55 -12.67
CA GLU A 58 -2.26 -8.46 -12.46
C GLU A 58 -1.03 -7.76 -11.87
N GLY A 59 -0.90 -6.49 -12.09
CA GLY A 59 0.20 -5.69 -11.58
C GLY A 59 0.07 -4.25 -12.02
N MET A 60 1.07 -3.45 -11.70
CA MET A 60 1.10 -2.03 -12.05
C MET A 60 2.54 -1.52 -12.10
N ALA A 61 2.72 -0.36 -12.73
CA ALA A 61 3.96 0.41 -12.67
C ALA A 61 3.72 1.60 -11.72
N PRO A 62 4.14 1.50 -10.44
CA PRO A 62 3.82 2.54 -9.49
C PRO A 62 4.61 3.81 -9.73
N VAL A 63 4.01 4.95 -9.35
CA VAL A 63 4.67 6.24 -9.31
C VAL A 63 4.89 6.66 -7.85
N ALA A 64 5.75 7.66 -7.65
CA ALA A 64 6.01 8.16 -6.30
C ALA A 64 4.73 8.61 -5.62
N GLY A 65 4.58 8.27 -4.35
CA GLY A 65 3.39 8.59 -3.56
C GLY A 65 2.31 7.53 -3.59
N GLU A 66 2.43 6.48 -4.40
CA GLU A 66 1.45 5.41 -4.43
C GLU A 66 1.66 4.40 -3.30
N LEU A 67 0.55 4.01 -2.69
CA LEU A 67 0.50 2.98 -1.66
C LEU A 67 -0.14 1.74 -2.27
N THR A 68 0.59 0.62 -2.24
CA THR A 68 0.19 -0.60 -2.94
C THR A 68 0.26 -1.81 -2.00
N HIS A 69 -0.32 -2.92 -2.45
CA HIS A 69 -0.25 -4.20 -1.76
C HIS A 69 0.48 -5.20 -2.65
N TYR A 70 1.57 -5.79 -2.15
CA TYR A 70 2.25 -6.87 -2.85
C TYR A 70 1.68 -8.20 -2.38
N ALA A 71 0.83 -8.80 -3.21
CA ALA A 71 0.02 -9.95 -2.84
C ALA A 71 0.82 -11.18 -2.36
N PRO A 72 1.94 -11.56 -3.02
CA PRO A 72 2.66 -12.77 -2.60
C PRO A 72 3.17 -12.73 -1.15
N TRP A 73 3.54 -11.53 -0.67
CA TRP A 73 4.06 -11.35 0.68
C TRP A 73 3.03 -10.81 1.67
N GLY A 74 1.87 -10.35 1.17
CA GLY A 74 0.86 -9.74 2.02
C GLY A 74 1.34 -8.47 2.69
N ASN A 75 2.21 -7.69 2.04
CA ASN A 75 2.73 -6.46 2.60
C ASN A 75 2.21 -5.23 1.90
N LEU A 76 2.30 -4.10 2.62
CA LEU A 76 2.01 -2.77 2.11
C LEU A 76 3.30 -2.14 1.62
N ALA A 77 3.26 -1.50 0.45
CA ALA A 77 4.41 -0.82 -0.11
C ALA A 77 4.07 0.62 -0.45
N LEU A 78 4.86 1.55 0.09
CA LEU A 78 4.78 2.98 -0.24
C LEU A 78 5.95 3.31 -1.14
N PHE A 79 5.67 3.75 -2.36
CA PHE A 79 6.70 4.08 -3.34
C PHE A 79 7.16 5.53 -3.18
N ILE A 80 8.46 5.72 -3.04
CA ILE A 80 9.08 7.05 -2.96
C ILE A 80 9.68 7.47 -4.30
N LYS A 81 9.83 6.54 -5.24
CA LYS A 81 10.27 6.78 -6.62
C LYS A 81 9.45 5.90 -7.55
N PRO A 82 9.32 6.29 -8.84
CA PRO A 82 8.64 5.43 -9.82
C PRO A 82 9.37 4.10 -9.99
N ARG A 83 8.62 3.09 -10.33
CA ARG A 83 9.13 1.75 -10.62
C ARG A 83 8.53 1.25 -11.92
N SER A 84 9.26 0.40 -12.68
CA SER A 84 8.71 -0.30 -13.82
C SER A 84 7.59 -1.24 -13.39
N TYR A 85 6.81 -1.71 -14.36
CA TYR A 85 5.70 -2.63 -14.08
C TYR A 85 6.14 -3.78 -13.19
N SER A 86 5.36 -4.05 -12.16
CA SER A 86 5.58 -5.16 -11.25
C SER A 86 4.30 -5.97 -11.14
N ARG A 87 4.41 -7.27 -11.35
CA ARG A 87 3.28 -8.19 -11.22
C ARG A 87 2.90 -8.34 -9.75
N SER A 88 1.61 -8.50 -9.49
CA SER A 88 1.05 -8.73 -8.14
C SER A 88 1.09 -7.50 -7.21
N LEU A 89 1.37 -6.33 -7.74
CA LEU A 89 1.23 -5.08 -6.98
C LEU A 89 -0.20 -4.58 -6.98
#